data_89f09bed03291d52a850fc47731e0b68
#
_entry.id   89f09bed03291d52a850fc47731e0b68
#
_cell.length_a   1.000
_cell.length_b   1.000
_cell.length_c   1.000
_cell.angle_alpha   90.00
_cell.angle_beta   90.00
_cell.angle_gamma   90.00
#
_symmetry.space_group_name_H-M   'P 1'
#
loop_
_entity.id
_entity.type
_entity.pdbx_description
1 polymer ?
#
loop_
_entity_poly.entity_id
_entity_poly.type
_entity_poly.pdbx_seq_one_letter_code
_entity_poly.pdbx_strand_id
1 'polypeptide(L)'
;PNVVEPGKSNDSKTTWTARIAFQANDNINLYASAGTGFKATSWNLSQDSRPFLRDIPALEAAGLTVNNLIPGTRYAGPEDSTVYELGFKGSWATTMLNVAIFDQEIEGFQGNIFTGTGFVLSNAGKQSTKGIEVDSLWLPTESLKLTFSGTWLDPKYDSFVGGEGVDGPEDLTGTRPSGVHRFSMNASATFYFDIGSATAFIRGEYVYDDKVQVCENVSADIASRRFSMFNACAVLSWSNGWELMLWGRNLNNDDFLLSAFPTTAQPTSFSGYPNQPRTYGATVRKRF
;
A
#
# COMPACT_ATOMS: atom_id res chain seq x y z
N PRO A 1 -35.10 -7.39 8.72
CA PRO A 1 -34.07 -6.65 8.02
C PRO A 1 -34.59 -5.25 7.74
N ASN A 2 -33.87 -4.26 8.21
CA ASN A 2 -34.17 -2.84 7.98
C ASN A 2 -33.78 -2.48 6.54
N VAL A 3 -34.66 -2.76 5.57
CA VAL A 3 -34.41 -2.45 4.16
C VAL A 3 -34.84 -1.00 3.90
N VAL A 4 -33.97 -0.06 4.29
CA VAL A 4 -34.21 1.37 4.06
C VAL A 4 -33.49 1.85 2.78
N GLU A 5 -32.56 1.06 2.25
CA GLU A 5 -31.78 1.36 1.06
C GLU A 5 -32.03 0.32 -0.03
N PRO A 6 -32.07 0.71 -1.31
CA PRO A 6 -32.38 -0.21 -2.41
C PRO A 6 -31.36 -1.34 -2.58
N GLY A 7 -30.15 -1.22 -2.00
CA GLY A 7 -29.08 -2.21 -2.09
C GLY A 7 -28.52 -2.38 -3.49
N LYS A 8 -28.73 -1.42 -4.39
CA LYS A 8 -28.18 -1.39 -5.75
C LYS A 8 -27.83 0.02 -6.18
N SER A 9 -26.81 0.13 -6.98
CA SER A 9 -26.41 1.33 -7.70
C SER A 9 -26.25 1.02 -9.18
N ASN A 10 -26.26 2.04 -10.00
CA ASN A 10 -26.00 1.92 -11.43
C ASN A 10 -25.13 3.10 -11.86
N ASP A 11 -23.86 2.83 -12.01
CA ASP A 11 -22.85 3.83 -12.33
C ASP A 11 -22.23 3.51 -13.69
N SER A 12 -21.97 4.54 -14.47
CA SER A 12 -21.24 4.41 -15.74
C SER A 12 -20.33 5.62 -15.95
N LYS A 13 -19.14 5.38 -16.46
CA LYS A 13 -18.17 6.42 -16.79
C LYS A 13 -17.35 5.99 -18.01
N THR A 14 -17.12 6.92 -18.92
CA THR A 14 -16.13 6.72 -19.98
C THR A 14 -14.77 7.11 -19.45
N THR A 15 -13.83 6.18 -19.46
CA THR A 15 -12.42 6.42 -19.13
C THR A 15 -11.59 6.39 -20.39
N TRP A 16 -10.46 7.08 -20.36
CA TRP A 16 -9.53 7.15 -21.49
C TRP A 16 -8.09 7.13 -20.99
N THR A 17 -7.18 6.72 -21.85
CA THR A 17 -5.73 6.84 -21.67
C THR A 17 -5.12 7.32 -22.96
N ALA A 18 -4.22 8.28 -22.88
CA ALA A 18 -3.39 8.75 -23.97
C ALA A 18 -1.92 8.65 -23.56
N ARG A 19 -1.08 8.19 -24.48
CA ARG A 19 0.36 8.08 -24.27
C ARG A 19 1.11 8.46 -25.53
N ILE A 20 2.18 9.21 -25.36
CA ILE A 20 3.20 9.45 -26.36
C ILE A 20 4.53 8.88 -25.87
N ALA A 21 5.27 8.22 -26.74
CA ALA A 21 6.59 7.70 -26.42
C ALA A 21 7.56 8.08 -27.53
N PHE A 22 8.77 8.45 -27.13
CA PHE A 22 9.85 8.87 -28.01
C PHE A 22 11.11 8.03 -27.74
N GLN A 23 11.52 7.27 -28.74
CA GLN A 23 12.78 6.54 -28.70
C GLN A 23 13.91 7.46 -29.11
N ALA A 24 14.63 8.01 -28.12
CA ALA A 24 15.69 9.01 -28.37
C ALA A 24 16.93 8.37 -29.03
N ASN A 25 17.23 7.12 -28.68
CA ASN A 25 18.24 6.24 -29.30
C ASN A 25 17.97 4.79 -28.87
N ASP A 26 18.84 3.86 -29.27
CA ASP A 26 18.68 2.41 -28.99
C ASP A 26 18.55 2.09 -27.49
N ASN A 27 19.04 2.95 -26.62
CA ASN A 27 19.09 2.72 -25.17
C ASN A 27 18.08 3.55 -24.37
N ILE A 28 17.50 4.62 -24.95
CA ILE A 28 16.72 5.61 -24.18
C ILE A 28 15.34 5.78 -24.80
N ASN A 29 14.33 5.56 -23.98
CA ASN A 29 12.93 5.84 -24.26
C ASN A 29 12.38 6.87 -23.27
N LEU A 30 11.73 7.90 -23.76
CA LEU A 30 11.00 8.91 -23.00
C LEU A 30 9.51 8.75 -23.27
N TYR A 31 8.67 8.96 -22.27
CA TYR A 31 7.23 8.96 -22.48
C TYR A 31 6.50 9.97 -21.61
N ALA A 32 5.34 10.38 -22.08
CA ALA A 32 4.35 11.07 -21.30
C ALA A 32 3.01 10.36 -21.44
N SER A 33 2.27 10.25 -20.36
CA SER A 33 0.93 9.67 -20.36
C SER A 33 -0.03 10.50 -19.52
N ALA A 34 -1.31 10.45 -19.90
CA ALA A 34 -2.42 10.98 -19.14
C ALA A 34 -3.58 9.99 -19.24
N GLY A 35 -4.35 9.87 -18.17
CA GLY A 35 -5.50 8.96 -18.17
C GLY A 35 -6.45 9.24 -17.04
N THR A 36 -7.67 8.71 -17.18
CA THR A 36 -8.70 8.75 -16.17
C THR A 36 -9.09 7.35 -15.73
N GLY A 37 -9.43 7.19 -14.46
CA GLY A 37 -9.93 5.95 -13.87
C GLY A 37 -11.29 6.17 -13.23
N PHE A 38 -11.97 5.08 -12.94
CA PHE A 38 -13.30 5.09 -12.34
C PHE A 38 -13.47 3.85 -11.44
N LYS A 39 -14.03 4.07 -10.26
CA LYS A 39 -14.48 2.99 -9.37
C LYS A 39 -15.95 3.26 -9.03
N ALA A 40 -16.79 2.26 -9.26
CA ALA A 40 -18.22 2.37 -9.00
C ALA A 40 -18.54 2.50 -7.50
N THR A 41 -19.77 2.88 -7.20
CA THR A 41 -20.34 2.89 -5.84
C THR A 41 -19.99 1.60 -5.10
N SER A 42 -19.46 1.73 -3.90
CA SER A 42 -19.20 0.61 -2.99
C SER A 42 -20.27 0.53 -1.92
N TRP A 43 -20.71 -0.69 -1.62
CA TRP A 43 -21.67 -0.97 -0.55
C TRP A 43 -20.96 -1.63 0.62
N ASN A 44 -21.24 -1.16 1.84
CA ASN A 44 -20.77 -1.81 3.04
C ASN A 44 -21.58 -3.10 3.28
N LEU A 45 -20.97 -4.25 3.05
CA LEU A 45 -21.55 -5.57 3.23
C LEU A 45 -21.30 -6.15 4.63
N SER A 46 -20.71 -5.40 5.55
CA SER A 46 -20.57 -5.82 6.95
C SER A 46 -21.96 -6.01 7.59
N GLN A 47 -21.97 -6.77 8.69
CA GLN A 47 -23.21 -7.08 9.43
C GLN A 47 -24.07 -5.82 9.62
N ASP A 48 -25.34 -5.94 9.29
CA ASP A 48 -26.29 -4.85 9.47
C ASP A 48 -26.58 -4.64 10.96
N SER A 49 -25.91 -3.70 11.58
CA SER A 49 -26.08 -3.29 12.97
C SER A 49 -26.97 -2.06 13.13
N ARG A 50 -27.65 -1.62 12.06
CA ARG A 50 -28.52 -0.44 12.12
C ARG A 50 -29.64 -0.64 13.11
N PRO A 51 -29.85 0.32 14.01
CA PRO A 51 -30.95 0.28 14.95
C PRO A 51 -32.28 0.44 14.23
N PHE A 52 -33.37 0.11 14.89
CA PHE A 52 -34.69 0.53 14.40
C PHE A 52 -34.80 2.05 14.41
N LEU A 53 -35.46 2.63 13.45
CA LEU A 53 -35.62 4.09 13.35
C LEU A 53 -36.13 4.72 14.66
N ARG A 54 -37.00 4.01 15.40
CA ARG A 54 -37.53 4.48 16.69
C ARG A 54 -36.50 4.59 17.79
N ASP A 55 -35.39 3.86 17.69
CA ASP A 55 -34.34 3.78 18.73
C ASP A 55 -33.21 4.80 18.46
N ILE A 56 -33.13 5.35 17.24
CA ILE A 56 -32.09 6.30 16.81
C ILE A 56 -31.99 7.51 17.76
N PRO A 57 -33.10 8.22 18.12
CA PRO A 57 -32.98 9.39 18.99
C PRO A 57 -32.39 9.08 20.37
N ALA A 58 -32.68 7.90 20.91
CA ALA A 58 -32.13 7.48 22.21
C ALA A 58 -30.63 7.13 22.10
N LEU A 59 -30.21 6.53 20.99
CA LEU A 59 -28.82 6.21 20.73
C LEU A 59 -28.00 7.47 20.46
N GLU A 60 -28.53 8.44 19.73
CA GLU A 60 -27.92 9.76 19.52
C GLU A 60 -27.71 10.49 20.85
N ALA A 61 -28.74 10.54 21.68
CA ALA A 61 -28.66 11.16 22.99
C ALA A 61 -27.64 10.47 23.91
N ALA A 62 -27.38 9.19 23.71
CA ALA A 62 -26.38 8.42 24.41
C ALA A 62 -24.97 8.49 23.79
N GLY A 63 -24.78 9.20 22.67
CA GLY A 63 -23.50 9.27 21.95
C GLY A 63 -23.06 7.94 21.31
N LEU A 64 -24.02 7.04 21.03
CA LEU A 64 -23.77 5.69 20.53
C LEU A 64 -24.02 5.55 19.02
N THR A 65 -24.22 6.64 18.29
CA THR A 65 -24.42 6.61 16.85
C THR A 65 -23.09 6.65 16.12
N VAL A 66 -22.93 5.72 15.17
CA VAL A 66 -21.88 5.74 14.14
C VAL A 66 -22.55 5.92 12.77
N ASN A 67 -21.83 6.47 11.81
CA ASN A 67 -22.39 6.83 10.50
C ASN A 67 -23.16 5.69 9.83
N ASN A 68 -22.67 4.45 9.87
CA ASN A 68 -23.36 3.29 9.29
C ASN A 68 -24.66 2.88 9.97
N LEU A 69 -25.00 3.45 11.11
CA LEU A 69 -26.28 3.21 11.80
C LEU A 69 -27.40 4.10 11.28
N ILE A 70 -27.05 5.12 10.49
CA ILE A 70 -28.01 6.04 9.90
C ILE A 70 -28.47 5.48 8.54
N PRO A 71 -29.77 5.41 8.23
CA PRO A 71 -30.24 5.04 6.90
C PRO A 71 -29.63 5.95 5.80
N GLY A 72 -29.21 5.36 4.69
CA GLY A 72 -28.58 6.09 3.58
C GLY A 72 -27.06 6.24 3.68
N THR A 73 -26.42 5.67 4.69
CA THR A 73 -24.97 5.82 4.90
C THR A 73 -24.16 4.54 4.66
N ARG A 74 -24.76 3.49 4.11
CA ARG A 74 -24.09 2.20 3.87
C ARG A 74 -23.37 2.10 2.54
N TYR A 75 -23.23 3.19 1.82
CA TYR A 75 -22.51 3.19 0.56
C TYR A 75 -21.61 4.43 0.46
N ALA A 76 -20.57 4.28 -0.30
CA ALA A 76 -19.76 5.40 -0.82
C ALA A 76 -20.05 5.54 -2.31
N GLY A 77 -20.28 6.75 -2.77
CA GLY A 77 -20.46 7.08 -4.18
C GLY A 77 -19.23 6.74 -5.00
N PRO A 78 -19.28 6.87 -6.34
CA PRO A 78 -18.15 6.51 -7.20
C PRO A 78 -16.92 7.38 -6.95
N GLU A 79 -15.75 6.81 -7.29
CA GLU A 79 -14.48 7.55 -7.37
C GLU A 79 -14.14 7.84 -8.83
N ASP A 80 -13.63 9.02 -9.08
CA ASP A 80 -13.01 9.42 -10.33
C ASP A 80 -11.53 9.70 -10.10
N SER A 81 -10.67 9.18 -10.95
CA SER A 81 -9.24 9.47 -10.87
C SER A 81 -8.71 10.07 -12.16
N THR A 82 -7.71 10.92 -12.01
CA THR A 82 -6.91 11.45 -13.12
C THR A 82 -5.44 11.27 -12.78
N VAL A 83 -4.64 10.83 -13.74
CA VAL A 83 -3.19 10.66 -13.57
C VAL A 83 -2.45 11.25 -14.76
N TYR A 84 -1.36 11.95 -14.46
CA TYR A 84 -0.36 12.42 -15.40
C TYR A 84 0.99 11.81 -15.03
N GLU A 85 1.73 11.34 -16.01
CA GLU A 85 3.02 10.70 -15.78
C GLU A 85 4.01 11.07 -16.87
N LEU A 86 5.25 11.36 -16.46
CA LEU A 86 6.41 11.50 -17.31
C LEU A 86 7.41 10.42 -16.93
N GLY A 87 7.94 9.71 -17.91
CA GLY A 87 8.88 8.64 -17.65
C GLY A 87 10.09 8.61 -18.56
N PHE A 88 11.16 8.12 -17.97
CA PHE A 88 12.44 7.82 -18.59
C PHE A 88 12.71 6.32 -18.44
N LYS A 89 13.10 5.65 -19.53
CA LYS A 89 13.58 4.27 -19.51
C LYS A 89 14.91 4.19 -20.24
N GLY A 90 15.93 3.80 -19.50
CA GLY A 90 17.27 3.59 -20.04
C GLY A 90 17.72 2.14 -19.90
N SER A 91 18.32 1.57 -20.95
CA SER A 91 18.85 0.21 -20.95
C SER A 91 20.17 0.18 -21.71
N TRP A 92 21.22 -0.14 -21.00
CA TRP A 92 22.58 -0.28 -21.51
C TRP A 92 23.11 -1.69 -21.20
N ALA A 93 24.27 -2.03 -21.73
CA ALA A 93 24.82 -3.38 -21.58
C ALA A 93 24.89 -3.89 -20.13
N THR A 94 25.19 -3.01 -19.19
CA THR A 94 25.36 -3.36 -17.76
C THR A 94 24.42 -2.62 -16.82
N THR A 95 23.54 -1.75 -17.34
CA THR A 95 22.71 -0.88 -16.51
C THR A 95 21.32 -0.74 -17.08
N MET A 96 20.32 -0.84 -16.23
CA MET A 96 18.94 -0.44 -16.52
C MET A 96 18.52 0.63 -15.51
N LEU A 97 17.87 1.69 -15.96
CA LEU A 97 17.33 2.75 -15.13
C LEU A 97 15.95 3.17 -15.66
N ASN A 98 14.93 3.06 -14.82
CA ASN A 98 13.60 3.60 -15.08
C ASN A 98 13.30 4.65 -14.03
N VAL A 99 12.77 5.78 -14.47
CA VAL A 99 12.31 6.86 -13.60
C VAL A 99 10.93 7.29 -14.08
N ALA A 100 9.97 7.39 -13.17
CA ALA A 100 8.67 7.98 -13.43
C ALA A 100 8.41 9.11 -12.42
N ILE A 101 7.82 10.21 -12.91
CA ILE A 101 7.31 11.31 -12.09
C ILE A 101 5.82 11.41 -12.41
N PHE A 102 4.99 11.42 -11.39
CA PHE A 102 3.54 11.42 -11.59
C PHE A 102 2.81 12.38 -10.64
N ASP A 103 1.62 12.77 -11.09
CA ASP A 103 0.63 13.52 -10.32
C ASP A 103 -0.70 12.82 -10.50
N GLN A 104 -1.26 12.29 -9.39
CA GLN A 104 -2.53 11.58 -9.35
C GLN A 104 -3.50 12.32 -8.45
N GLU A 105 -4.74 12.43 -8.91
CA GLU A 105 -5.85 13.00 -8.19
C GLU A 105 -7.02 12.03 -8.19
N ILE A 106 -7.68 11.87 -7.03
CA ILE A 106 -8.87 11.04 -6.87
C ILE A 106 -9.95 11.91 -6.23
N GLU A 107 -11.06 12.10 -6.94
CA GLU A 107 -12.27 12.72 -6.42
C GLU A 107 -13.24 11.64 -5.91
N GLY A 108 -13.85 11.89 -4.76
CA GLY A 108 -14.75 10.94 -4.13
C GLY A 108 -14.07 9.69 -3.60
N PHE A 109 -12.81 9.77 -3.15
CA PHE A 109 -12.05 8.64 -2.60
C PHE A 109 -12.88 7.88 -1.55
N GLN A 110 -13.01 6.57 -1.72
CA GLN A 110 -13.79 5.70 -0.83
C GLN A 110 -12.93 5.18 0.31
N GLY A 111 -13.12 5.73 1.51
CA GLY A 111 -12.50 5.26 2.75
C GLY A 111 -13.38 4.20 3.44
N ASN A 112 -12.77 3.15 3.97
CA ASN A 112 -13.44 2.13 4.77
C ASN A 112 -12.64 1.89 6.05
N ILE A 113 -13.18 2.29 7.20
CA ILE A 113 -12.50 2.28 8.49
C ILE A 113 -13.30 1.45 9.50
N PHE A 114 -12.59 0.63 10.28
CA PHE A 114 -13.17 -0.14 11.37
C PHE A 114 -13.17 0.70 12.67
N THR A 115 -14.36 0.87 13.26
CA THR A 115 -14.59 1.73 14.44
C THR A 115 -14.68 0.94 15.77
N GLY A 116 -14.30 -0.35 15.77
CA GLY A 116 -14.41 -1.22 16.94
C GLY A 116 -15.73 -1.99 17.04
N THR A 117 -16.78 -1.53 16.37
CA THR A 117 -18.10 -2.21 16.33
C THR A 117 -18.60 -2.52 14.91
N GLY A 118 -18.03 -1.86 13.90
CA GLY A 118 -18.41 -2.04 12.50
C GLY A 118 -17.48 -1.27 11.58
N PHE A 119 -17.75 -1.34 10.30
CA PHE A 119 -17.03 -0.56 9.30
C PHE A 119 -17.86 0.67 8.89
N VAL A 120 -17.20 1.81 8.80
CA VAL A 120 -17.73 3.03 8.20
C VAL A 120 -17.16 3.17 6.80
N LEU A 121 -18.04 3.31 5.83
CA LEU A 121 -17.72 3.59 4.44
C LEU A 121 -18.11 5.03 4.11
N SER A 122 -17.16 5.83 3.68
CA SER A 122 -17.34 7.25 3.37
C SER A 122 -16.58 7.65 2.11
N ASN A 123 -16.94 8.80 1.54
CA ASN A 123 -16.15 9.43 0.48
C ASN A 123 -15.36 10.60 1.06
N ALA A 124 -14.03 10.59 0.88
CA ALA A 124 -13.26 11.82 0.92
C ALA A 124 -13.63 12.68 -0.30
N GLY A 125 -13.68 14.01 -0.13
CA GLY A 125 -13.97 14.89 -1.25
C GLY A 125 -12.90 14.77 -2.34
N LYS A 126 -11.63 14.82 -1.93
CA LYS A 126 -10.50 14.77 -2.87
C LYS A 126 -9.22 14.30 -2.17
N GLN A 127 -8.46 13.45 -2.86
CA GLN A 127 -7.12 13.03 -2.48
C GLN A 127 -6.16 13.25 -3.65
N SER A 128 -4.96 13.71 -3.38
CA SER A 128 -3.90 13.81 -4.39
C SER A 128 -2.62 13.12 -3.92
N THR A 129 -1.83 12.67 -4.88
CA THR A 129 -0.51 12.08 -4.64
C THR A 129 0.42 12.46 -5.77
N LYS A 130 1.48 13.21 -5.44
CA LYS A 130 2.61 13.41 -6.34
C LYS A 130 3.70 12.44 -5.96
N GLY A 131 4.42 11.93 -6.95
CA GLY A 131 5.45 10.95 -6.66
C GLY A 131 6.55 10.86 -7.69
N ILE A 132 7.64 10.21 -7.25
CA ILE A 132 8.76 9.81 -8.08
C ILE A 132 9.04 8.35 -7.79
N GLU A 133 9.12 7.54 -8.84
CA GLU A 133 9.52 6.13 -8.78
C GLU A 133 10.82 5.92 -9.52
N VAL A 134 11.71 5.15 -8.96
CA VAL A 134 13.01 4.79 -9.53
C VAL A 134 13.21 3.29 -9.42
N ASP A 135 13.49 2.63 -10.54
CA ASP A 135 13.96 1.25 -10.59
C ASP A 135 15.28 1.17 -11.32
N SER A 136 16.24 0.49 -10.74
CA SER A 136 17.55 0.31 -11.35
C SER A 136 18.13 -1.08 -11.15
N LEU A 137 18.89 -1.50 -12.15
CA LEU A 137 19.73 -2.68 -12.12
C LEU A 137 21.11 -2.27 -12.66
N TRP A 138 22.14 -2.65 -11.95
CA TRP A 138 23.53 -2.44 -12.37
C TRP A 138 24.35 -3.70 -12.20
N LEU A 139 25.11 -4.04 -13.22
CA LEU A 139 26.06 -5.17 -13.30
C LEU A 139 27.49 -4.58 -13.36
N PRO A 140 28.07 -4.14 -12.22
CA PRO A 140 29.43 -3.54 -12.22
C PRO A 140 30.51 -4.53 -12.66
N THR A 141 30.29 -5.81 -12.44
CA THR A 141 31.11 -6.93 -12.92
C THR A 141 30.22 -8.09 -13.34
N GLU A 142 30.76 -9.10 -14.01
CA GLU A 142 30.05 -10.35 -14.36
C GLU A 142 29.52 -11.08 -13.10
N SER A 143 30.19 -10.92 -11.98
CA SER A 143 29.85 -11.59 -10.71
C SER A 143 28.99 -10.77 -9.79
N LEU A 144 28.79 -9.46 -10.00
CA LEU A 144 28.03 -8.61 -9.10
C LEU A 144 26.82 -7.97 -9.76
N LYS A 145 25.67 -8.20 -9.17
CA LYS A 145 24.39 -7.57 -9.54
C LYS A 145 23.88 -6.72 -8.40
N LEU A 146 23.64 -5.45 -8.66
CA LEU A 146 23.00 -4.50 -7.74
C LEU A 146 21.62 -4.13 -8.27
N THR A 147 20.65 -4.04 -7.36
CA THR A 147 19.31 -3.52 -7.69
C THR A 147 18.88 -2.47 -6.68
N PHE A 148 18.15 -1.49 -7.14
CA PHE A 148 17.50 -0.49 -6.30
C PHE A 148 16.14 -0.17 -6.89
N SER A 149 15.10 -0.18 -6.01
CA SER A 149 13.77 0.35 -6.27
C SER A 149 13.43 1.32 -5.16
N GLY A 150 12.94 2.50 -5.49
CA GLY A 150 12.56 3.51 -4.50
C GLY A 150 11.39 4.35 -4.98
N THR A 151 10.54 4.73 -4.03
CA THR A 151 9.35 5.55 -4.29
C THR A 151 9.32 6.70 -3.29
N TRP A 152 9.16 7.93 -3.77
CA TRP A 152 8.88 9.14 -2.99
C TRP A 152 7.48 9.63 -3.31
N LEU A 153 6.66 9.83 -2.28
CA LEU A 153 5.28 10.25 -2.40
C LEU A 153 5.01 11.49 -1.56
N ASP A 154 4.15 12.36 -2.05
CA ASP A 154 3.52 13.44 -1.28
C ASP A 154 1.99 13.26 -1.30
N PRO A 155 1.46 12.27 -0.57
CA PRO A 155 0.03 11.99 -0.51
C PRO A 155 -0.66 12.89 0.51
N LYS A 156 -1.85 13.38 0.19
CA LYS A 156 -2.68 14.15 1.11
C LYS A 156 -4.16 14.08 0.75
N TYR A 157 -4.99 14.29 1.75
CA TYR A 157 -6.39 14.64 1.54
C TYR A 157 -6.49 16.12 1.21
N ASP A 158 -6.85 16.47 0.00
CA ASP A 158 -7.12 17.87 -0.39
C ASP A 158 -8.44 18.36 0.20
N SER A 159 -9.39 17.45 0.43
CA SER A 159 -10.67 17.68 1.11
C SER A 159 -11.19 16.39 1.70
N PHE A 160 -11.34 16.32 3.03
CA PHE A 160 -11.97 15.19 3.70
C PHE A 160 -12.63 15.61 5.02
N VAL A 161 -13.82 16.22 4.90
CA VAL A 161 -14.64 16.63 6.03
C VAL A 161 -15.50 15.45 6.51
N GLY A 162 -15.50 15.18 7.83
CA GLY A 162 -16.23 14.08 8.44
C GLY A 162 -15.61 12.71 8.22
N GLY A 163 -14.29 12.66 7.98
CA GLY A 163 -13.53 11.41 8.01
C GLY A 163 -13.43 10.84 9.43
N GLU A 164 -13.30 9.54 9.55
CA GLU A 164 -13.13 8.88 10.86
C GLU A 164 -11.67 9.05 11.33
N GLY A 165 -11.44 10.06 12.15
CA GLY A 165 -10.17 10.32 12.79
C GLY A 165 -10.05 9.72 14.19
N VAL A 166 -9.07 10.18 14.96
CA VAL A 166 -8.73 9.61 16.28
C VAL A 166 -9.86 9.81 17.28
N ASP A 167 -10.50 10.96 17.27
CA ASP A 167 -11.58 11.33 18.19
C ASP A 167 -12.99 11.15 17.58
N GLY A 168 -13.09 10.42 16.49
CA GLY A 168 -14.33 10.21 15.73
C GLY A 168 -14.35 11.03 14.44
N PRO A 169 -15.56 11.39 13.93
CA PRO A 169 -15.68 12.16 12.70
C PRO A 169 -15.05 13.55 12.83
N GLU A 170 -14.04 13.83 12.02
CA GLU A 170 -13.29 15.10 12.03
C GLU A 170 -12.92 15.57 10.62
N ASP A 171 -12.35 16.77 10.50
CA ASP A 171 -11.82 17.28 9.24
C ASP A 171 -10.37 16.83 9.04
N LEU A 172 -10.18 15.84 8.18
CA LEU A 172 -8.87 15.29 7.81
C LEU A 172 -8.22 16.04 6.63
N THR A 173 -8.80 17.16 6.17
CA THR A 173 -8.26 17.96 5.09
C THR A 173 -6.82 18.41 5.39
N GLY A 174 -5.93 18.24 4.41
CA GLY A 174 -4.51 18.55 4.53
C GLY A 174 -3.66 17.46 5.22
N THR A 175 -4.27 16.45 5.82
CA THR A 175 -3.54 15.34 6.43
C THR A 175 -3.08 14.31 5.39
N ARG A 176 -2.11 13.49 5.78
CA ARG A 176 -1.64 12.37 4.95
C ARG A 176 -2.51 11.14 5.24
N PRO A 177 -3.01 10.43 4.20
CA PRO A 177 -3.70 9.17 4.38
C PRO A 177 -2.88 8.16 5.18
N SER A 178 -3.51 7.47 6.12
CA SER A 178 -2.84 6.44 6.91
C SER A 178 -2.39 5.28 6.02
N GLY A 179 -1.35 4.57 6.46
CA GLY A 179 -0.77 3.46 5.72
C GLY A 179 0.06 3.86 4.50
N VAL A 180 0.05 5.12 4.08
CA VAL A 180 0.82 5.60 2.91
C VAL A 180 2.11 6.27 3.37
N HIS A 181 3.25 5.67 3.03
CA HIS A 181 4.58 6.21 3.32
C HIS A 181 4.95 7.35 2.34
N ARG A 182 5.85 8.24 2.76
CA ARG A 182 6.46 9.24 1.86
C ARG A 182 7.67 8.69 1.13
N PHE A 183 8.37 7.76 1.74
CA PHE A 183 9.51 7.11 1.14
C PHE A 183 9.54 5.62 1.46
N SER A 184 9.74 4.80 0.43
CA SER A 184 10.07 3.39 0.57
C SER A 184 11.18 3.01 -0.38
N MET A 185 11.98 2.02 -0.01
CA MET A 185 12.99 1.48 -0.91
C MET A 185 13.26 0.00 -0.65
N ASN A 186 13.73 -0.65 -1.71
CA ASN A 186 14.36 -1.96 -1.68
C ASN A 186 15.68 -1.87 -2.42
N ALA A 187 16.77 -2.27 -1.76
CA ALA A 187 18.10 -2.34 -2.36
C ALA A 187 18.68 -3.73 -2.17
N SER A 188 19.29 -4.30 -3.19
CA SER A 188 19.93 -5.61 -3.05
C SER A 188 21.27 -5.69 -3.77
N ALA A 189 22.15 -6.55 -3.23
CA ALA A 189 23.40 -6.97 -3.85
C ALA A 189 23.42 -8.49 -3.96
N THR A 190 23.71 -9.02 -5.15
CA THR A 190 23.87 -10.45 -5.40
C THR A 190 25.26 -10.69 -5.98
N PHE A 191 26.04 -11.53 -5.31
CA PHE A 191 27.36 -11.92 -5.76
C PHE A 191 27.35 -13.38 -6.20
N TYR A 192 27.78 -13.64 -7.43
CA TYR A 192 27.83 -14.94 -8.08
C TYR A 192 29.28 -15.46 -8.09
N PHE A 193 29.45 -16.74 -7.83
CA PHE A 193 30.75 -17.43 -7.81
C PHE A 193 30.57 -18.93 -7.96
N ASP A 194 31.65 -19.66 -8.22
CA ASP A 194 31.66 -21.09 -8.28
C ASP A 194 32.35 -21.71 -7.07
N ILE A 195 31.83 -22.83 -6.57
CA ILE A 195 32.44 -23.66 -5.54
C ILE A 195 32.50 -25.10 -6.02
N GLY A 196 33.71 -25.58 -6.39
CA GLY A 196 33.86 -26.90 -6.96
C GLY A 196 33.03 -27.10 -8.21
N SER A 197 32.04 -28.01 -8.18
CA SER A 197 31.12 -28.29 -9.28
C SER A 197 29.78 -27.55 -9.16
N ALA A 198 29.60 -26.72 -8.15
CA ALA A 198 28.38 -25.96 -7.93
C ALA A 198 28.55 -24.51 -8.37
N THR A 199 27.52 -23.95 -9.02
CA THR A 199 27.35 -22.50 -9.13
C THR A 199 26.68 -21.99 -7.86
N ALA A 200 27.09 -20.82 -7.39
CA ALA A 200 26.64 -20.26 -6.13
C ALA A 200 26.31 -18.78 -6.27
N PHE A 201 25.44 -18.30 -5.39
CA PHE A 201 25.33 -16.87 -5.13
C PHE A 201 24.98 -16.58 -3.67
N ILE A 202 25.38 -15.41 -3.23
CA ILE A 202 24.93 -14.80 -1.98
C ILE A 202 24.20 -13.52 -2.33
N ARG A 203 23.01 -13.32 -1.74
CA ARG A 203 22.21 -12.09 -1.87
C ARG A 203 21.93 -11.50 -0.52
N GLY A 204 22.21 -10.22 -0.37
CA GLY A 204 21.72 -9.36 0.70
C GLY A 204 20.67 -8.40 0.16
N GLU A 205 19.66 -8.11 0.94
CA GLU A 205 18.57 -7.19 0.61
C GLU A 205 18.26 -6.31 1.81
N TYR A 206 18.06 -5.04 1.56
CA TYR A 206 17.61 -4.07 2.54
C TYR A 206 16.29 -3.46 2.10
N VAL A 207 15.27 -3.53 2.98
CA VAL A 207 13.93 -2.97 2.76
C VAL A 207 13.67 -1.91 3.82
N TYR A 208 13.22 -0.75 3.38
CA TYR A 208 12.95 0.39 4.25
C TYR A 208 11.64 1.08 3.85
N ASP A 209 10.81 1.41 4.85
CA ASP A 209 9.70 2.35 4.74
C ASP A 209 9.85 3.43 5.82
N ASP A 210 9.53 4.67 5.49
CA ASP A 210 9.49 5.75 6.47
C ASP A 210 8.28 5.63 7.41
N LYS A 211 8.25 6.49 8.44
CA LYS A 211 7.21 6.44 9.46
C LYS A 211 5.83 6.81 8.89
N VAL A 212 4.84 5.93 9.12
CA VAL A 212 3.43 6.15 8.81
C VAL A 212 2.54 5.85 10.02
N GLN A 213 1.44 6.58 10.15
CA GLN A 213 0.30 6.19 10.97
C GLN A 213 -0.37 4.98 10.30
N VAL A 214 -0.69 3.92 11.06
CA VAL A 214 -1.17 2.66 10.45
C VAL A 214 -2.68 2.60 10.27
N CYS A 215 -3.43 3.50 10.92
CA CYS A 215 -4.88 3.62 10.78
C CYS A 215 -5.33 5.05 11.09
N GLU A 216 -6.34 5.58 10.39
CA GLU A 216 -6.79 6.96 10.58
C GLU A 216 -7.28 7.23 12.02
N ASN A 217 -8.02 6.29 12.59
CA ASN A 217 -8.64 6.42 13.91
C ASN A 217 -7.82 5.85 15.06
N VAL A 218 -6.54 5.65 14.88
CA VAL A 218 -5.59 5.32 15.95
C VAL A 218 -4.43 6.29 15.90
N SER A 219 -4.19 7.00 17.02
CA SER A 219 -3.12 8.00 17.09
C SER A 219 -1.77 7.44 16.65
N ALA A 220 -1.00 8.23 15.90
CA ALA A 220 0.35 7.90 15.48
C ALA A 220 1.32 7.65 16.66
N ASP A 221 1.01 8.16 17.86
CA ASP A 221 1.78 7.91 19.07
C ASP A 221 1.54 6.50 19.62
N ILE A 222 0.35 5.95 19.38
CA ILE A 222 -0.03 4.59 19.76
C ILE A 222 0.39 3.59 18.69
N ALA A 223 0.09 3.88 17.42
CA ALA A 223 0.31 2.95 16.33
C ALA A 223 0.88 3.67 15.10
N SER A 224 2.18 3.69 15.03
CA SER A 224 2.90 4.06 13.82
C SER A 224 3.82 2.92 13.38
N ARG A 225 4.06 2.84 12.08
CA ARG A 225 4.97 1.87 11.47
C ARG A 225 6.11 2.60 10.78
N ARG A 226 7.31 2.16 11.06
CA ARG A 226 8.52 2.38 10.27
C ARG A 226 9.27 1.07 10.28
N PHE A 227 9.76 0.62 9.18
CA PHE A 227 10.58 -0.57 9.19
C PHE A 227 11.87 -0.43 8.40
N SER A 228 12.85 -1.22 8.83
CA SER A 228 14.18 -1.26 8.29
C SER A 228 14.67 -2.70 8.41
N MET A 229 14.47 -3.52 7.39
CA MET A 229 14.72 -4.96 7.45
C MET A 229 15.87 -5.38 6.56
N PHE A 230 16.73 -6.27 7.09
CA PHE A 230 17.73 -6.99 6.32
C PHE A 230 17.30 -8.43 6.08
N ASN A 231 17.37 -8.84 4.82
CA ASN A 231 17.16 -10.21 4.38
C ASN A 231 18.43 -10.71 3.70
N ALA A 232 18.71 -12.01 3.78
CA ALA A 232 19.81 -12.60 3.04
C ALA A 232 19.52 -14.05 2.63
N CYS A 233 20.13 -14.49 1.55
CA CYS A 233 20.16 -15.89 1.19
C CYS A 233 21.50 -16.28 0.53
N ALA A 234 21.84 -17.56 0.63
CA ALA A 234 22.92 -18.20 -0.09
C ALA A 234 22.36 -19.43 -0.81
N VAL A 235 22.72 -19.59 -2.07
CA VAL A 235 22.23 -20.69 -2.92
C VAL A 235 23.42 -21.41 -3.54
N LEU A 236 23.35 -22.74 -3.53
CA LEU A 236 24.26 -23.64 -4.24
C LEU A 236 23.44 -24.49 -5.20
N SER A 237 23.83 -24.51 -6.48
CA SER A 237 23.15 -25.26 -7.53
C SER A 237 24.15 -26.15 -8.27
N TRP A 238 23.85 -27.45 -8.37
CA TRP A 238 24.66 -28.44 -9.06
C TRP A 238 24.08 -28.83 -10.40
N SER A 239 24.92 -29.15 -11.35
CA SER A 239 24.54 -29.57 -12.71
C SER A 239 23.61 -30.80 -12.74
N ASN A 240 23.67 -31.63 -11.70
CA ASN A 240 22.81 -32.81 -11.54
C ASN A 240 21.39 -32.47 -11.05
N GLY A 241 21.02 -31.20 -10.99
CA GLY A 241 19.67 -30.71 -10.64
C GLY A 241 19.40 -30.56 -9.15
N TRP A 242 20.38 -30.78 -8.26
CA TRP A 242 20.22 -30.43 -6.85
C TRP A 242 20.47 -28.93 -6.60
N GLU A 243 19.68 -28.38 -5.67
CA GLU A 243 19.82 -27.00 -5.20
C GLU A 243 19.67 -26.98 -3.67
N LEU A 244 20.56 -26.28 -2.99
CA LEU A 244 20.46 -25.96 -1.57
C LEU A 244 20.39 -24.45 -1.41
N MET A 245 19.37 -23.96 -0.70
CA MET A 245 19.21 -22.57 -0.34
C MET A 245 19.16 -22.44 1.18
N LEU A 246 20.01 -21.59 1.74
CA LEU A 246 19.91 -21.08 3.11
C LEU A 246 19.35 -19.66 3.04
N TRP A 247 18.41 -19.34 3.90
CA TRP A 247 17.78 -18.01 3.88
C TRP A 247 17.46 -17.49 5.28
N GLY A 248 17.44 -16.18 5.41
CA GLY A 248 17.00 -15.48 6.58
C GLY A 248 16.23 -14.23 6.21
N ARG A 249 15.15 -13.97 6.92
CA ARG A 249 14.30 -12.78 6.78
C ARG A 249 14.26 -12.03 8.08
N ASN A 250 14.17 -10.69 7.99
CA ASN A 250 14.19 -9.80 9.14
C ASN A 250 15.38 -10.12 10.08
N LEU A 251 16.59 -10.20 9.52
CA LEU A 251 17.79 -10.64 10.25
C LEU A 251 18.15 -9.72 11.41
N ASN A 252 17.83 -8.45 11.32
CA ASN A 252 17.99 -7.46 12.40
C ASN A 252 16.86 -7.52 13.45
N ASN A 253 15.83 -8.36 13.24
CA ASN A 253 14.69 -8.54 14.13
C ASN A 253 13.97 -7.22 14.42
N ASP A 254 13.66 -6.45 13.38
CA ASP A 254 12.90 -5.22 13.51
C ASP A 254 11.44 -5.54 13.84
N ASP A 255 10.88 -4.88 14.85
CA ASP A 255 9.52 -5.09 15.34
C ASP A 255 8.65 -3.88 15.05
N PHE A 256 7.52 -4.09 14.39
CA PHE A 256 6.55 -3.04 14.08
C PHE A 256 5.13 -3.60 13.91
N LEU A 257 4.13 -2.71 13.98
CA LEU A 257 2.74 -3.07 13.70
C LEU A 257 2.44 -2.95 12.20
N LEU A 258 1.94 -4.03 11.62
CA LEU A 258 1.41 -4.00 10.24
C LEU A 258 0.13 -3.21 10.15
N SER A 259 -0.74 -3.36 11.15
CA SER A 259 -2.02 -2.66 11.28
C SER A 259 -2.39 -2.54 12.75
N ALA A 260 -3.19 -1.53 13.09
CA ALA A 260 -3.82 -1.36 14.38
C ALA A 260 -5.24 -0.85 14.17
N PHE A 261 -6.12 -1.13 15.13
CA PHE A 261 -7.53 -0.75 15.09
C PHE A 261 -8.11 -0.72 16.50
N PRO A 262 -9.19 0.04 16.74
CA PRO A 262 -9.90 -0.01 18.01
C PRO A 262 -10.36 -1.42 18.36
N THR A 263 -10.13 -1.87 19.58
CA THR A 263 -10.52 -3.23 20.01
C THR A 263 -12.04 -3.34 20.06
N THR A 264 -12.58 -4.43 19.52
CA THR A 264 -14.02 -4.67 19.47
C THR A 264 -14.64 -4.65 20.87
N ALA A 265 -15.63 -3.78 21.07
CA ALA A 265 -16.41 -3.62 22.30
C ALA A 265 -15.56 -3.36 23.58
N GLN A 266 -14.35 -2.84 23.44
CA GLN A 266 -13.47 -2.46 24.55
C GLN A 266 -13.02 -0.99 24.37
N PRO A 267 -13.71 -0.03 24.95
CA PRO A 267 -13.35 1.39 24.86
C PRO A 267 -11.91 1.63 25.31
N THR A 268 -11.22 2.56 24.67
CA THR A 268 -9.83 2.96 24.96
C THR A 268 -8.77 1.88 24.77
N SER A 269 -9.14 0.72 24.19
CA SER A 269 -8.22 -0.38 23.89
C SER A 269 -7.98 -0.48 22.40
N PHE A 270 -6.76 -0.90 22.03
CA PHE A 270 -6.34 -1.08 20.65
C PHE A 270 -5.80 -2.48 20.44
N SER A 271 -6.14 -3.06 19.29
CA SER A 271 -5.58 -4.32 18.82
C SER A 271 -4.65 -4.05 17.64
N GLY A 272 -3.62 -4.88 17.46
CA GLY A 272 -2.69 -4.73 16.36
C GLY A 272 -2.14 -6.06 15.87
N TYR A 273 -1.73 -6.09 14.62
CA TYR A 273 -1.02 -7.22 14.02
C TYR A 273 0.47 -6.88 13.93
N PRO A 274 1.35 -7.60 14.67
CA PRO A 274 2.79 -7.42 14.53
C PRO A 274 3.27 -7.98 13.19
N ASN A 275 4.43 -7.52 12.74
CA ASN A 275 5.14 -8.12 11.63
C ASN A 275 5.69 -9.50 11.98
N GLN A 276 6.14 -10.22 10.96
CA GLN A 276 6.85 -11.49 11.17
C GLN A 276 8.22 -11.23 11.83
N PRO A 277 8.54 -11.90 12.94
CA PRO A 277 9.85 -11.78 13.57
C PRO A 277 10.94 -12.38 12.67
N ARG A 278 12.20 -12.29 13.09
CA ARG A 278 13.31 -12.93 12.40
C ARG A 278 13.04 -14.42 12.19
N THR A 279 13.16 -14.85 10.94
CA THR A 279 13.03 -16.24 10.53
C THR A 279 14.21 -16.65 9.66
N TYR A 280 14.58 -17.91 9.73
CA TYR A 280 15.60 -18.49 8.87
C TYR A 280 15.29 -19.95 8.58
N GLY A 281 15.83 -20.46 7.49
CA GLY A 281 15.58 -21.84 7.08
C GLY A 281 16.49 -22.30 5.98
N ALA A 282 16.35 -23.57 5.68
CA ALA A 282 16.99 -24.24 4.56
C ALA A 282 15.94 -24.84 3.62
N THR A 283 16.21 -24.77 2.34
CA THR A 283 15.38 -25.39 1.29
C THR A 283 16.27 -26.27 0.42
N VAL A 284 15.87 -27.50 0.24
CA VAL A 284 16.51 -28.43 -0.70
C VAL A 284 15.53 -28.70 -1.84
N ARG A 285 16.00 -28.56 -3.06
CA ARG A 285 15.21 -28.79 -4.26
C ARG A 285 15.92 -29.76 -5.20
N LYS A 286 15.17 -30.63 -5.83
CA LYS A 286 15.65 -31.48 -6.92
C LYS A 286 14.83 -31.23 -8.18
N ARG A 287 15.51 -30.96 -9.29
CA ARG A 287 14.91 -30.90 -10.63
C ARG A 287 15.27 -32.18 -11.36
N PHE A 288 14.29 -32.84 -11.96
CA PHE A 288 14.43 -34.10 -12.71
C PHE A 288 14.47 -33.83 -14.20
#